data_c35ea91e05d84bc432c4771f4c62d2cc
#
_entry.id   c35ea91e05d84bc432c4771f4c62d2cc
#
_cell.length_a   1.000
_cell.length_b   1.000
_cell.length_c   1.000
_cell.angle_alpha   90.00
_cell.angle_beta   90.00
_cell.angle_gamma   90.00
#
_symmetry.space_group_name_H-M   'P 1'
#
loop_
_entity.id
_entity.type
_entity.pdbx_description
1 polymer ?
#
loop_
_entity_poly.entity_id
_entity_poly.type
_entity_poly.pdbx_seq_one_letter_code
_entity_poly.pdbx_strand_id
1 'polypeptide(L)'
;MPLRSPNTPRKPRILLVPPPELPVPAVQGGAVETLVTHLIRENERAGKLDLLCASIPDPEAAAQAQGLQHTKMLYVAKPRGVRRYYPMVFLERCFGVAAPYDPWYQKVQLSLALELPTPDLIVAEGGTLTQCSAISKMFGKRRCLAHLHGQTSCSHEMDAIYGGILA
;
A
#
# COMPACT_ATOMS: atom_id res chain seq x y z
N MET A 1 -17.51 1.86 30.16
CA MET A 1 -16.38 2.15 29.26
C MET A 1 -15.33 2.90 30.07
N PRO A 2 -14.09 2.40 30.22
CA PRO A 2 -13.05 3.15 30.91
C PRO A 2 -12.65 4.35 30.06
N LEU A 3 -12.73 5.54 30.62
CA LEU A 3 -12.27 6.78 30.03
C LEU A 3 -10.75 6.68 29.81
N ARG A 4 -10.31 6.72 28.55
CA ARG A 4 -8.90 6.79 28.20
C ARG A 4 -8.30 8.04 28.85
N SER A 5 -7.24 7.85 29.61
CA SER A 5 -6.43 8.95 30.15
C SER A 5 -5.98 9.88 29.00
N PRO A 6 -6.14 11.20 29.11
CA PRO A 6 -5.88 12.14 28.01
C PRO A 6 -4.42 12.23 27.56
N ASN A 7 -3.49 11.49 28.16
CA ASN A 7 -2.05 11.65 27.97
C ASN A 7 -1.32 10.39 27.44
N THR A 8 -2.03 9.36 26.96
CA THR A 8 -1.33 8.23 26.35
C THR A 8 -1.04 8.59 24.87
N PRO A 9 0.22 8.68 24.45
CA PRO A 9 0.55 8.99 23.06
C PRO A 9 -0.08 7.94 22.14
N ARG A 10 -0.76 8.41 21.10
CA ARG A 10 -1.37 7.55 20.08
C ARG A 10 -0.27 6.74 19.38
N LYS A 11 -0.47 5.43 19.20
CA LYS A 11 0.43 4.63 18.37
C LYS A 11 0.49 5.20 16.94
N PRO A 12 1.69 5.26 16.34
CA PRO A 12 1.81 5.63 14.93
C PRO A 12 1.00 4.67 14.05
N ARG A 13 0.24 5.22 13.09
CA ARG A 13 -0.54 4.43 12.14
C ARG A 13 0.19 4.35 10.82
N ILE A 14 0.50 3.14 10.39
CA ILE A 14 1.23 2.88 9.15
C ILE A 14 0.35 2.06 8.21
N LEU A 15 0.26 2.51 6.95
CA LEU A 15 -0.34 1.74 5.88
C LEU A 15 0.76 1.03 5.08
N LEU A 16 0.70 -0.29 5.05
CA LEU A 16 1.51 -1.12 4.16
C LEU A 16 0.74 -1.37 2.87
N VAL A 17 1.38 -1.11 1.74
CA VAL A 17 0.80 -1.30 0.40
C VAL A 17 1.73 -2.21 -0.40
N PRO A 18 1.60 -3.54 -0.27
CA PRO A 18 2.31 -4.50 -1.11
C PRO A 18 1.77 -4.49 -2.54
N PRO A 19 2.49 -5.08 -3.51
CA PRO A 19 1.98 -5.28 -4.86
C PRO A 19 0.70 -6.11 -4.84
N PRO A 20 -0.28 -5.80 -5.70
CA PRO A 20 -1.56 -6.51 -5.71
C PRO A 20 -1.54 -7.82 -6.50
N GLU A 21 -0.39 -8.46 -6.64
CA GLU A 21 -0.22 -9.71 -7.39
C GLU A 21 -0.68 -10.91 -6.57
N LEU A 22 -0.28 -10.98 -5.31
CA LEU A 22 -0.56 -12.06 -4.38
C LEU A 22 -1.19 -11.53 -3.09
N PRO A 23 -1.92 -12.38 -2.34
CA PRO A 23 -2.56 -11.97 -1.10
C PRO A 23 -1.57 -11.84 0.08
N VAL A 24 -1.93 -10.97 1.03
CA VAL A 24 -1.30 -10.89 2.35
C VAL A 24 -2.37 -11.20 3.40
N PRO A 25 -2.09 -12.08 4.39
CA PRO A 25 -0.87 -12.88 4.60
C PRO A 25 -0.51 -13.81 3.44
N ALA A 26 0.78 -14.13 3.32
CA ALA A 26 1.36 -14.83 2.17
C ALA A 26 0.98 -16.33 2.14
N VAL A 27 -0.24 -16.64 1.79
CA VAL A 27 -0.75 -18.03 1.65
C VAL A 27 -0.35 -18.68 0.32
N GLN A 28 -0.06 -17.86 -0.69
CA GLN A 28 0.36 -18.32 -2.01
C GLN A 28 1.87 -18.11 -2.24
N GLY A 29 2.62 -17.72 -1.20
CA GLY A 29 4.04 -17.37 -1.30
C GLY A 29 4.24 -15.92 -1.73
N GLY A 30 5.35 -15.65 -2.45
CA GLY A 30 5.78 -14.31 -2.82
C GLY A 30 6.77 -13.73 -1.80
N ALA A 31 7.88 -13.17 -2.30
CA ALA A 31 8.93 -12.66 -1.41
C ALA A 31 8.47 -11.42 -0.64
N VAL A 32 7.82 -10.48 -1.32
CA VAL A 32 7.33 -9.24 -0.72
C VAL A 32 6.18 -9.52 0.25
N GLU A 33 5.22 -10.36 -0.15
CA GLU A 33 4.07 -10.74 0.68
C GLU A 33 4.51 -11.50 1.93
N THR A 34 5.54 -12.34 1.81
CA THR A 34 6.16 -13.04 2.94
C THR A 34 6.81 -12.06 3.89
N LEU A 35 7.58 -11.09 3.37
CA LEU A 35 8.19 -10.03 4.19
C LEU A 35 7.11 -9.23 4.93
N VAL A 36 6.08 -8.77 4.22
CA VAL A 36 4.97 -8.00 4.83
C VAL A 36 4.26 -8.83 5.89
N THR A 37 4.07 -10.13 5.64
CA THR A 37 3.49 -11.05 6.65
C THR A 37 4.36 -11.14 7.90
N HIS A 38 5.68 -11.19 7.75
CA HIS A 38 6.60 -11.15 8.90
C HIS A 38 6.54 -9.83 9.65
N LEU A 39 6.51 -8.68 8.95
CA LEU A 39 6.34 -7.37 9.58
C LEU A 39 5.05 -7.28 10.40
N ILE A 40 3.94 -7.80 9.88
CA ILE A 40 2.66 -7.88 10.59
C ILE A 40 2.82 -8.72 11.86
N ARG A 41 3.38 -9.94 11.75
CA ARG A 41 3.58 -10.84 12.90
C ARG A 41 4.46 -10.22 13.98
N GLU A 42 5.54 -9.56 13.60
CA GLU A 42 6.41 -8.88 14.56
C GLU A 42 5.71 -7.71 15.23
N ASN A 43 4.91 -6.95 14.49
CA ASN A 43 4.10 -5.89 15.11
C ASN A 43 3.03 -6.45 16.06
N GLU A 44 2.39 -7.57 15.73
CA GLU A 44 1.42 -8.21 16.64
C GLU A 44 2.08 -8.63 17.96
N ARG A 45 3.35 -9.10 17.93
CA ARG A 45 4.12 -9.41 19.14
C ARG A 45 4.52 -8.16 19.93
N ALA A 46 4.95 -7.12 19.21
CA ALA A 46 5.46 -5.89 19.83
C ALA A 46 4.35 -4.93 20.29
N GLY A 47 3.23 -4.90 19.57
CA GLY A 47 2.09 -4.04 19.82
C GLY A 47 2.38 -2.53 19.73
N LYS A 48 3.42 -2.14 19.00
CA LYS A 48 3.92 -0.75 18.97
C LYS A 48 3.23 0.13 17.94
N LEU A 49 2.77 -0.44 16.83
CA LEU A 49 2.19 0.26 15.71
C LEU A 49 0.72 -0.11 15.53
N ASP A 50 -0.04 0.80 14.96
CA ASP A 50 -1.39 0.58 14.47
C ASP A 50 -1.27 0.36 12.94
N LEU A 51 -1.20 -0.91 12.51
CA LEU A 51 -0.97 -1.23 11.11
C LEU A 51 -2.28 -1.31 10.33
N LEU A 52 -2.24 -0.78 9.13
CA LEU A 52 -3.20 -1.05 8.06
C LEU A 52 -2.44 -1.77 6.96
N CYS A 53 -2.99 -2.82 6.39
CA CYS A 53 -2.37 -3.52 5.25
C CYS A 53 -3.39 -3.70 4.14
N ALA A 54 -3.10 -3.12 2.98
CA ALA A 54 -3.90 -3.33 1.78
C ALA A 54 -3.53 -4.69 1.15
N SER A 55 -4.53 -5.45 0.73
CA SER A 55 -4.32 -6.74 0.07
C SER A 55 -5.46 -7.04 -0.92
N ILE A 56 -5.22 -7.97 -1.82
CA ILE A 56 -6.30 -8.56 -2.61
C ILE A 56 -7.08 -9.58 -1.75
N PRO A 57 -8.40 -9.75 -1.98
CA PRO A 57 -9.18 -10.71 -1.21
C PRO A 57 -8.78 -12.14 -1.55
N ASP A 58 -8.51 -12.90 -0.50
CA ASP A 58 -8.26 -14.34 -0.54
C ASP A 58 -8.83 -14.98 0.74
N PRO A 59 -9.61 -16.08 0.65
CA PRO A 59 -10.27 -16.68 1.82
C PRO A 59 -9.29 -17.22 2.86
N GLU A 60 -8.18 -17.83 2.43
CA GLU A 60 -7.18 -18.38 3.33
C GLU A 60 -6.38 -17.28 4.03
N ALA A 61 -5.98 -16.24 3.26
CA ALA A 61 -5.33 -15.07 3.83
C ALA A 61 -6.24 -14.36 4.84
N ALA A 62 -7.53 -14.23 4.55
CA ALA A 62 -8.51 -13.66 5.47
C ALA A 62 -8.66 -14.50 6.74
N ALA A 63 -8.66 -15.84 6.62
CA ALA A 63 -8.71 -16.73 7.78
C ALA A 63 -7.45 -16.59 8.66
N GLN A 64 -6.25 -16.51 8.06
CA GLN A 64 -5.01 -16.29 8.81
C GLN A 64 -4.94 -14.90 9.48
N ALA A 65 -5.63 -13.92 8.92
CA ALA A 65 -5.69 -12.57 9.50
C ALA A 65 -6.73 -12.44 10.64
N GLN A 66 -7.57 -13.45 10.85
CA GLN A 66 -8.50 -13.47 11.98
C GLN A 66 -7.72 -13.49 13.30
N GLY A 67 -8.06 -12.56 14.18
CA GLY A 67 -7.40 -12.47 15.49
C GLY A 67 -6.21 -11.52 15.55
N LEU A 68 -5.80 -10.86 14.46
CA LEU A 68 -4.84 -9.76 14.51
C LEU A 68 -5.43 -8.62 15.36
N GLN A 69 -4.66 -8.12 16.32
CA GLN A 69 -5.11 -7.10 17.28
C GLN A 69 -4.56 -5.70 16.97
N HIS A 70 -3.40 -5.65 16.31
CA HIS A 70 -2.67 -4.41 16.00
C HIS A 70 -2.61 -4.13 14.50
N THR A 71 -3.18 -5.01 13.69
CA THR A 71 -3.22 -4.87 12.23
C THR A 71 -4.63 -5.01 11.71
N LYS A 72 -5.09 -4.06 10.92
CA LYS A 72 -6.35 -4.14 10.20
C LYS A 72 -6.06 -4.41 8.72
N MET A 73 -6.60 -5.50 8.20
CA MET A 73 -6.52 -5.84 6.78
C MET A 73 -7.58 -5.06 5.98
N LEU A 74 -7.17 -4.53 4.84
CA LEU A 74 -8.02 -3.85 3.88
C LEU A 74 -8.02 -4.67 2.58
N TYR A 75 -9.02 -5.52 2.41
CA TYR A 75 -9.15 -6.36 1.22
C TYR A 75 -9.84 -5.60 0.10
N VAL A 76 -9.10 -5.31 -0.96
CA VAL A 76 -9.58 -4.57 -2.12
C VAL A 76 -9.47 -5.44 -3.36
N ALA A 77 -10.60 -5.82 -3.94
CA ALA A 77 -10.63 -6.63 -5.14
C ALA A 77 -10.04 -5.87 -6.35
N LYS A 78 -9.22 -6.56 -7.14
CA LYS A 78 -8.77 -6.02 -8.44
C LYS A 78 -9.99 -5.70 -9.32
N PRO A 79 -9.98 -4.56 -10.03
CA PRO A 79 -11.03 -4.26 -10.98
C PRO A 79 -11.04 -5.31 -12.07
N ARG A 80 -12.18 -5.96 -12.29
CA ARG A 80 -12.37 -6.90 -13.38
C ARG A 80 -12.71 -6.14 -14.66
N GLY A 81 -11.95 -6.43 -15.72
CA GLY A 81 -12.28 -6.00 -17.10
C GLY A 81 -11.36 -4.96 -17.71
N VAL A 82 -10.88 -5.30 -18.87
CA VAL A 82 -10.01 -4.53 -19.75
C VAL A 82 -10.65 -3.18 -20.16
N ARG A 83 -11.98 -3.09 -20.18
CA ARG A 83 -12.73 -1.90 -20.63
C ARG A 83 -12.51 -0.61 -19.81
N ARG A 84 -12.10 -0.71 -18.53
CA ARG A 84 -11.82 0.48 -17.71
C ARG A 84 -10.36 0.92 -17.75
N TYR A 85 -9.46 0.04 -18.14
CA TYR A 85 -8.03 0.33 -18.19
C TYR A 85 -7.63 1.12 -19.46
N TYR A 86 -8.17 0.73 -20.61
CA TYR A 86 -7.80 1.34 -21.91
C TYR A 86 -8.17 2.83 -22.05
N PRO A 87 -9.31 3.32 -21.60
CA PRO A 87 -9.60 4.76 -21.71
C PRO A 87 -8.62 5.62 -20.93
N MET A 88 -8.14 5.15 -19.77
CA MET A 88 -7.20 5.91 -18.95
C MET A 88 -5.79 5.91 -19.56
N VAL A 89 -5.32 4.76 -20.07
CA VAL A 89 -4.05 4.67 -20.80
C VAL A 89 -4.08 5.53 -22.07
N PHE A 90 -5.22 5.59 -22.75
CA PHE A 90 -5.43 6.44 -23.92
C PHE A 90 -5.38 7.93 -23.57
N LEU A 91 -6.07 8.34 -22.53
CA LEU A 91 -6.05 9.73 -22.04
C LEU A 91 -4.64 10.16 -21.61
N GLU A 92 -3.89 9.27 -20.95
CA GLU A 92 -2.50 9.53 -20.59
C GLU A 92 -1.61 9.76 -21.82
N ARG A 93 -1.70 8.89 -22.81
CA ARG A 93 -0.92 9.01 -24.04
C ARG A 93 -1.31 10.22 -24.88
N CYS A 94 -2.59 10.60 -24.90
CA CYS A 94 -3.07 11.72 -25.74
C CYS A 94 -2.93 13.08 -25.08
N PHE A 95 -2.96 13.16 -23.76
CA PHE A 95 -3.03 14.43 -23.00
C PHE A 95 -1.87 14.63 -22.04
N GLY A 96 -0.87 13.71 -22.02
CA GLY A 96 0.29 13.84 -21.14
C GLY A 96 -0.05 13.84 -19.63
N VAL A 97 -1.24 13.38 -19.30
CA VAL A 97 -1.68 13.23 -17.90
C VAL A 97 -0.92 12.06 -17.31
N ALA A 98 0.03 12.36 -16.43
CA ALA A 98 0.98 11.40 -15.88
C ALA A 98 0.31 10.16 -15.30
N ALA A 99 0.83 9.04 -15.72
CA ALA A 99 0.73 7.66 -15.26
C ALA A 99 -0.66 7.13 -14.96
N PRO A 100 -1.05 6.04 -15.58
CA PRO A 100 -2.28 5.37 -15.25
C PRO A 100 -2.18 4.98 -13.78
N TYR A 101 -3.00 5.62 -12.99
CA TYR A 101 -3.24 5.13 -11.65
C TYR A 101 -3.74 3.71 -11.80
N ASP A 102 -2.98 2.74 -11.33
CA ASP A 102 -3.51 1.38 -11.24
C ASP A 102 -4.86 1.48 -10.52
N PRO A 103 -5.96 1.05 -11.14
CA PRO A 103 -7.30 1.18 -10.56
C PRO A 103 -7.43 0.53 -9.19
N TRP A 104 -6.54 -0.40 -8.86
CA TRP A 104 -6.48 -1.02 -7.54
C TRP A 104 -6.05 -0.01 -6.47
N TYR A 105 -4.98 0.77 -6.72
CA TYR A 105 -4.52 1.78 -5.76
C TYR A 105 -5.54 2.90 -5.56
N GLN A 106 -6.28 3.28 -6.61
CA GLN A 106 -7.40 4.24 -6.47
C GLN A 106 -8.50 3.70 -5.55
N LYS A 107 -8.83 2.42 -5.66
CA LYS A 107 -9.79 1.78 -4.75
C LYS A 107 -9.26 1.71 -3.32
N VAL A 108 -7.99 1.40 -3.13
CA VAL A 108 -7.36 1.44 -1.80
C VAL A 108 -7.50 2.83 -1.19
N GLN A 109 -7.18 3.87 -1.95
CA GLN A 109 -7.32 5.25 -1.48
C GLN A 109 -8.75 5.60 -1.11
N LEU A 110 -9.71 5.23 -1.95
CA LEU A 110 -11.13 5.47 -1.70
C LEU A 110 -11.62 4.73 -0.46
N SER A 111 -11.25 3.45 -0.29
CA SER A 111 -11.63 2.68 0.89
C SER A 111 -11.03 3.27 2.17
N LEU A 112 -9.79 3.75 2.11
CA LEU A 112 -9.18 4.46 3.25
C LEU A 112 -9.94 5.74 3.59
N ALA A 113 -10.32 6.53 2.60
CA ALA A 113 -11.04 7.78 2.82
C ALA A 113 -12.42 7.57 3.43
N LEU A 114 -13.07 6.45 3.13
CA LEU A 114 -14.43 6.15 3.58
C LEU A 114 -14.50 5.39 4.92
N GLU A 115 -13.53 4.54 5.19
CA GLU A 115 -13.67 3.53 6.25
C GLU A 115 -12.62 3.64 7.37
N LEU A 116 -11.52 4.34 7.15
CA LEU A 116 -10.38 4.27 8.03
C LEU A 116 -9.81 5.65 8.38
N PRO A 117 -9.27 5.78 9.60
CA PRO A 117 -8.55 6.99 9.98
C PRO A 117 -7.27 7.14 9.14
N THR A 118 -6.93 8.39 8.82
CA THR A 118 -5.75 8.73 8.00
C THR A 118 -4.46 8.13 8.58
N PRO A 119 -3.65 7.42 7.77
CA PRO A 119 -2.35 6.93 8.21
C PRO A 119 -1.35 8.08 8.38
N ASP A 120 -0.42 7.91 9.31
CA ASP A 120 0.69 8.84 9.53
C ASP A 120 1.79 8.64 8.49
N LEU A 121 2.01 7.38 8.09
CA LEU A 121 2.98 6.96 7.08
C LEU A 121 2.37 5.90 6.18
N ILE A 122 2.73 5.95 4.90
CA ILE A 122 2.37 4.95 3.89
C ILE A 122 3.66 4.34 3.38
N VAL A 123 3.76 3.03 3.43
CA VAL A 123 4.91 2.28 2.95
C VAL A 123 4.49 1.43 1.77
N ALA A 124 5.02 1.76 0.59
CA ALA A 124 4.88 0.95 -0.61
C ALA A 124 5.97 -0.12 -0.59
N GLU A 125 5.57 -1.37 -0.39
CA GLU A 125 6.46 -2.52 -0.30
C GLU A 125 6.60 -3.21 -1.65
N GLY A 126 7.76 -3.08 -2.26
CA GLY A 126 8.00 -3.61 -3.59
C GLY A 126 7.28 -2.81 -4.68
N GLY A 127 7.03 -3.47 -5.79
CA GLY A 127 6.38 -2.85 -6.94
C GLY A 127 7.36 -2.12 -7.86
N THR A 128 6.84 -1.55 -8.92
CA THR A 128 7.60 -0.71 -9.85
C THR A 128 7.73 0.71 -9.32
N LEU A 129 8.75 1.42 -9.77
CA LEU A 129 8.90 2.86 -9.47
C LEU A 129 7.67 3.67 -9.89
N THR A 130 7.03 3.29 -10.99
CA THR A 130 5.78 3.91 -11.45
C THR A 130 4.65 3.76 -10.43
N GLN A 131 4.51 2.59 -9.82
CA GLN A 131 3.53 2.34 -8.76
C GLN A 131 3.83 3.16 -7.50
N CYS A 132 5.10 3.20 -7.08
CA CYS A 132 5.52 4.04 -5.95
C CYS A 132 5.27 5.52 -6.20
N SER A 133 5.53 6.01 -7.42
CA SER A 133 5.22 7.38 -7.83
C SER A 133 3.72 7.67 -7.77
N ALA A 134 2.89 6.75 -8.25
CA ALA A 134 1.43 6.88 -8.18
C ALA A 134 0.95 6.99 -6.73
N ILE A 135 1.41 6.10 -5.85
CA ILE A 135 1.09 6.11 -4.43
C ILE A 135 1.49 7.44 -3.78
N SER A 136 2.72 7.90 -4.05
CA SER A 136 3.22 9.18 -3.54
C SER A 136 2.37 10.39 -3.99
N LYS A 137 1.92 10.40 -5.24
CA LYS A 137 1.03 11.46 -5.75
C LYS A 137 -0.34 11.41 -5.10
N MET A 138 -0.88 10.21 -4.87
CA MET A 138 -2.22 10.02 -4.29
C MET A 138 -2.29 10.41 -2.81
N PHE A 139 -1.26 10.09 -2.05
CA PHE A 139 -1.26 10.27 -0.59
C PHE A 139 -0.41 11.44 -0.09
N GLY A 140 0.33 12.08 -0.98
CA GLY A 140 1.26 13.18 -0.68
C GLY A 140 2.66 12.69 -0.34
N LYS A 141 3.67 13.28 -0.98
CA LYS A 141 5.08 12.88 -0.90
C LYS A 141 5.63 12.76 0.52
N ARG A 142 5.24 13.64 1.43
CA ARG A 142 5.77 13.69 2.81
C ARG A 142 5.32 12.52 3.70
N ARG A 143 4.36 11.70 3.23
CA ARG A 143 3.80 10.58 3.98
C ARG A 143 4.09 9.23 3.35
N CYS A 144 4.84 9.20 2.24
CA CYS A 144 5.09 7.97 1.51
C CYS A 144 6.56 7.61 1.56
N LEU A 145 6.82 6.35 1.90
CA LEU A 145 8.10 5.68 1.78
C LEU A 145 7.96 4.57 0.74
N ALA A 146 8.89 4.51 -0.21
CA ALA A 146 8.98 3.39 -1.14
C ALA A 146 10.11 2.46 -0.69
N HIS A 147 9.78 1.22 -0.39
CA HIS A 147 10.74 0.17 -0.09
C HIS A 147 10.90 -0.72 -1.32
N LEU A 148 12.00 -0.54 -2.04
CA LEU A 148 12.27 -1.24 -3.28
C LEU A 148 13.03 -2.54 -3.00
N HIS A 149 12.49 -3.65 -3.49
CA HIS A 149 13.10 -4.96 -3.41
C HIS A 149 13.74 -5.30 -4.75
N GLY A 150 15.05 -5.12 -4.89
CA GLY A 150 15.79 -5.45 -6.10
C GLY A 150 16.73 -4.35 -6.58
N GLN A 151 17.52 -4.64 -7.61
CA GLN A 151 18.37 -3.65 -8.25
C GLN A 151 17.52 -2.73 -9.12
N THR A 152 17.46 -1.46 -8.74
CA THR A 152 16.96 -0.42 -9.64
C THR A 152 18.13 0.01 -10.53
N SER A 153 18.09 -0.32 -11.82
CA SER A 153 18.96 0.33 -12.80
C SER A 153 18.47 1.77 -12.96
N CYS A 154 19.09 2.71 -12.24
CA CYS A 154 18.83 4.12 -12.46
C CYS A 154 19.41 4.53 -13.80
N SER A 155 18.54 4.74 -14.80
CA SER A 155 18.92 5.53 -15.97
C SER A 155 18.75 7.04 -15.66
N HIS A 156 19.49 7.91 -16.34
CA HIS A 156 19.36 9.37 -16.16
C HIS A 156 17.92 9.90 -16.32
N GLU A 157 17.09 9.23 -17.13
CA GLU A 157 15.65 9.54 -17.25
C GLU A 157 14.87 9.20 -15.98
N MET A 158 15.28 8.18 -15.27
CA MET A 158 14.67 7.79 -13.99
C MET A 158 14.95 8.80 -12.88
N ASP A 159 16.14 9.40 -12.83
CA ASP A 159 16.47 10.46 -11.87
C ASP A 159 15.60 11.70 -12.03
N ALA A 160 15.26 12.09 -13.26
CA ALA A 160 14.38 13.22 -13.53
C ALA A 160 12.93 12.96 -13.07
N ILE A 161 12.46 11.71 -13.21
CA ILE A 161 11.09 11.31 -12.84
C ILE A 161 10.98 11.02 -11.34
N TYR A 162 12.03 10.45 -10.73
CA TYR A 162 11.99 9.89 -9.37
C TYR A 162 12.87 10.61 -8.35
N GLY A 163 13.77 11.47 -8.78
CA GLY A 163 14.65 12.26 -7.89
C GLY A 163 13.89 13.06 -6.82
N GLY A 164 12.61 13.34 -7.07
CA GLY A 164 11.72 13.94 -6.07
C GLY A 164 11.02 12.93 -5.13
N ILE A 165 11.26 11.63 -5.27
CA ILE A 165 10.71 10.57 -4.40
C ILE A 165 11.78 10.06 -3.44
N LEU A 166 13.04 10.07 -3.89
CA LEU A 166 14.20 9.58 -3.15
C LEU A 166 14.95 10.69 -2.39
N ALA A 167 14.56 11.94 -2.57
CA ALA A 167 15.01 13.10 -1.82
C ALA A 167 13.94 13.51 -0.80
#